data_cf719b633b8fe876ce3f458e83a71d59
#
_entry.id   cf719b633b8fe876ce3f458e83a71d59
#
_cell.length_a   1.000
_cell.length_b   1.000
_cell.length_c   1.000
_cell.angle_alpha   90.00
_cell.angle_beta   90.00
_cell.angle_gamma   90.00
#
_symmetry.space_group_name_H-M   'P 1'
#
loop_
_entity.id
_entity.type
_entity.pdbx_description
1 polymer ?
#
loop_
_entity_poly.entity_id
_entity_poly.type
_entity_poly.pdbx_seq_one_letter_code
_entity_poly.pdbx_strand_id
1 'polypeptide(L)'
;MKRLAARFIACAWLCVTLSARAEDVPTPGFLPSTAQASAWIEADPAVASARLAAEAANHGGAAIAAGPHEWTARVQGQRRSYQDSGARSNEWTAALERAIRVNGKAGLDRQLGDLEVELGRARLGEARHEAARTLADAWTGVIVAKRQHALLRDQLAIAMSNLDVVTKRQRAGDASALDSNVAQGDIGSIARDVSQVATEVVKAEATLRVRFAAVVPDGIVLPPPQTPVWPEAQWRERVLEEADPIKTAETEWRRAGVTAARARADRIADPTVGVFAANEAMRNERVVGLSISIPFGGSYRSARALQAGKETDALQAALDQTRREIELEAAQTYAEATGSLERWRIASETARLSAESARLMQRAYGLGAADLQALLLARRQATDAARAAVQAQGEAVRWEMRLLIDAHLIWDLAQD
;
A
#
# COMPACT_ATOMS: atom_id res chain seq x y z
N MET A 1 -6.14 -38.96 68.14
CA MET A 1 -7.57 -38.73 67.88
C MET A 1 -7.77 -37.31 67.41
N LYS A 2 -8.63 -37.14 66.40
CA LYS A 2 -9.13 -35.94 65.73
C LYS A 2 -8.27 -35.37 64.63
N ARG A 3 -8.72 -35.70 63.38
CA ARG A 3 -8.35 -35.19 62.08
C ARG A 3 -8.94 -33.79 61.91
N LEU A 4 -8.11 -32.81 61.43
CA LEU A 4 -8.63 -31.56 60.91
C LEU A 4 -8.30 -31.56 59.39
N ALA A 5 -9.36 -31.59 58.61
CA ALA A 5 -9.31 -31.46 57.15
C ALA A 5 -9.26 -29.96 56.79
N ALA A 6 -8.17 -29.52 56.16
CA ALA A 6 -8.05 -28.20 55.56
C ALA A 6 -8.67 -28.23 54.15
N ARG A 7 -9.77 -27.48 53.94
CA ARG A 7 -10.38 -27.23 52.64
C ARG A 7 -9.58 -26.12 51.93
N PHE A 8 -8.88 -26.49 50.86
CA PHE A 8 -8.35 -25.54 49.87
C PHE A 8 -9.51 -25.12 48.96
N ILE A 9 -9.90 -23.85 49.04
CA ILE A 9 -10.77 -23.19 48.05
C ILE A 9 -9.85 -22.66 46.95
N ALA A 10 -9.86 -23.34 45.81
CA ALA A 10 -9.22 -22.85 44.60
C ALA A 10 -10.14 -21.79 43.97
N CYS A 11 -9.79 -20.51 44.11
CA CYS A 11 -10.36 -19.43 43.30
C CYS A 11 -9.78 -19.53 41.88
N ALA A 12 -10.53 -20.14 40.96
CA ALA A 12 -10.28 -20.05 39.56
C ALA A 12 -10.65 -18.63 39.09
N TRP A 13 -9.64 -17.79 38.87
CA TRP A 13 -9.80 -16.54 38.13
C TRP A 13 -10.04 -16.88 36.67
N LEU A 14 -11.31 -16.76 36.25
CA LEU A 14 -11.71 -16.81 34.85
C LEU A 14 -11.28 -15.48 34.24
N CYS A 15 -10.07 -15.43 33.67
CA CYS A 15 -9.70 -14.36 32.74
C CYS A 15 -10.56 -14.49 31.49
N VAL A 16 -11.72 -13.83 31.49
CA VAL A 16 -12.44 -13.55 30.25
C VAL A 16 -11.62 -12.49 29.52
N THR A 17 -10.77 -12.92 28.61
CA THR A 17 -10.22 -12.03 27.59
C THR A 17 -11.40 -11.62 26.70
N LEU A 18 -12.00 -10.46 27.01
CA LEU A 18 -12.80 -9.75 26.04
C LEU A 18 -11.83 -9.39 24.89
N SER A 19 -11.79 -10.24 23.88
CA SER A 19 -11.36 -9.79 22.56
C SER A 19 -12.41 -8.76 22.15
N ALA A 20 -12.09 -7.47 22.34
CA ALA A 20 -12.83 -6.40 21.71
C ALA A 20 -12.69 -6.64 20.18
N ARG A 21 -13.69 -7.30 19.59
CA ARG A 21 -13.88 -7.24 18.16
C ARG A 21 -13.93 -5.75 17.84
N ALA A 22 -13.04 -5.29 16.93
CA ALA A 22 -13.19 -3.98 16.34
C ALA A 22 -14.64 -3.86 15.88
N GLU A 23 -15.39 -2.89 16.45
CA GLU A 23 -16.72 -2.60 15.93
C GLU A 23 -16.50 -2.32 14.44
N ASP A 24 -17.15 -3.11 13.58
CA ASP A 24 -17.13 -2.91 12.13
C ASP A 24 -17.64 -1.49 11.86
N VAL A 25 -16.74 -0.58 11.58
CA VAL A 25 -17.12 0.76 11.12
C VAL A 25 -17.76 0.57 9.76
N PRO A 26 -19.06 0.87 9.59
CA PRO A 26 -19.72 0.63 8.31
C PRO A 26 -19.04 1.47 7.24
N THR A 27 -18.73 0.88 6.11
CA THR A 27 -18.18 1.60 4.94
C THR A 27 -19.09 2.79 4.62
N PRO A 28 -18.58 4.03 4.59
CA PRO A 28 -19.40 5.21 4.30
C PRO A 28 -20.14 5.07 2.98
N GLY A 29 -21.43 5.39 2.95
CA GLY A 29 -22.31 5.14 1.82
C GLY A 29 -21.99 5.90 0.52
N PHE A 30 -21.08 6.86 0.55
CA PHE A 30 -20.56 7.53 -0.64
C PHE A 30 -19.42 6.75 -1.31
N LEU A 31 -18.77 5.84 -0.60
CA LEU A 31 -17.74 4.96 -1.11
C LEU A 31 -18.34 3.73 -1.80
N PRO A 32 -17.58 3.07 -2.68
CA PRO A 32 -17.97 1.77 -3.20
C PRO A 32 -18.05 0.73 -2.07
N SER A 33 -18.93 -0.23 -2.23
CA SER A 33 -19.03 -1.35 -1.28
C SER A 33 -17.71 -2.10 -1.19
N THR A 34 -17.46 -2.78 -0.06
CA THR A 34 -16.25 -3.59 0.13
C THR A 34 -16.01 -4.57 -1.02
N ALA A 35 -17.05 -5.24 -1.49
CA ALA A 35 -16.93 -6.19 -2.62
C ALA A 35 -16.52 -5.51 -3.94
N GLN A 36 -17.03 -4.30 -4.22
CA GLN A 36 -16.63 -3.54 -5.41
C GLN A 36 -15.20 -3.02 -5.29
N ALA A 37 -14.86 -2.45 -4.13
CA ALA A 37 -13.52 -1.95 -3.88
C ALA A 37 -12.48 -3.07 -3.98
N SER A 38 -12.73 -4.23 -3.35
CA SER A 38 -11.85 -5.40 -3.43
C SER A 38 -11.63 -5.84 -4.87
N ALA A 39 -12.71 -5.94 -5.68
CA ALA A 39 -12.59 -6.33 -7.08
C ALA A 39 -11.71 -5.36 -7.90
N TRP A 40 -11.83 -4.05 -7.67
CA TRP A 40 -11.03 -3.03 -8.35
C TRP A 40 -9.57 -2.99 -7.87
N ILE A 41 -9.36 -3.15 -6.57
CA ILE A 41 -8.02 -3.23 -5.97
C ILE A 41 -7.28 -4.45 -6.49
N GLU A 42 -7.91 -5.62 -6.53
CA GLU A 42 -7.31 -6.84 -7.10
C GLU A 42 -7.03 -6.75 -8.61
N ALA A 43 -7.75 -5.90 -9.33
CA ALA A 43 -7.50 -5.61 -10.74
C ALA A 43 -6.40 -4.55 -10.97
N ASP A 44 -5.95 -3.83 -9.94
CA ASP A 44 -4.86 -2.85 -10.06
C ASP A 44 -3.58 -3.55 -10.53
N PRO A 45 -2.88 -3.05 -11.58
CA PRO A 45 -1.66 -3.68 -12.10
C PRO A 45 -0.55 -3.85 -11.06
N ALA A 46 -0.42 -2.94 -10.08
CA ALA A 46 0.57 -3.07 -9.01
C ALA A 46 0.23 -4.23 -8.07
N VAL A 47 -1.05 -4.41 -7.72
CA VAL A 47 -1.53 -5.54 -6.90
C VAL A 47 -1.39 -6.85 -7.68
N ALA A 48 -1.76 -6.86 -8.96
CA ALA A 48 -1.58 -8.04 -9.82
C ALA A 48 -0.10 -8.46 -9.91
N SER A 49 0.81 -7.50 -10.05
CA SER A 49 2.26 -7.74 -10.03
C SER A 49 2.73 -8.31 -8.68
N ALA A 50 2.29 -7.73 -7.57
CA ALA A 50 2.64 -8.20 -6.23
C ALA A 50 2.09 -9.61 -5.96
N ARG A 51 0.89 -9.94 -6.43
CA ARG A 51 0.30 -11.27 -6.34
C ARG A 51 1.13 -12.31 -7.10
N LEU A 52 1.50 -12.03 -8.34
CA LEU A 52 2.39 -12.92 -9.11
C LEU A 52 3.77 -13.07 -8.47
N ALA A 53 4.29 -12.00 -7.84
CA ALA A 53 5.52 -12.07 -7.06
C ALA A 53 5.37 -12.95 -5.80
N ALA A 54 4.22 -12.90 -5.11
CA ALA A 54 3.92 -13.79 -4.00
C ALA A 54 3.77 -15.25 -4.43
N GLU A 55 3.16 -15.52 -5.59
CA GLU A 55 3.14 -16.85 -6.20
C GLU A 55 4.55 -17.33 -6.55
N ALA A 56 5.40 -16.47 -7.11
CA ALA A 56 6.80 -16.79 -7.38
C ALA A 56 7.57 -17.06 -6.08
N ALA A 57 7.28 -16.34 -5.00
CA ALA A 57 7.88 -16.59 -3.68
C ALA A 57 7.50 -17.98 -3.12
N ASN A 58 6.29 -18.50 -3.39
CA ASN A 58 5.93 -19.88 -3.03
C ASN A 58 6.86 -20.90 -3.70
N HIS A 59 7.13 -20.73 -5.00
CA HIS A 59 8.05 -21.61 -5.73
C HIS A 59 9.51 -21.40 -5.29
N GLY A 60 9.90 -20.14 -5.03
CA GLY A 60 11.20 -19.77 -4.49
C GLY A 60 11.45 -20.42 -3.12
N GLY A 61 10.48 -20.35 -2.22
CA GLY A 61 10.52 -20.98 -0.91
C GLY A 61 10.70 -22.51 -1.00
N ALA A 62 9.95 -23.15 -1.89
CA ALA A 62 10.10 -24.59 -2.15
C ALA A 62 11.49 -24.93 -2.68
N ALA A 63 12.04 -24.13 -3.60
CA ALA A 63 13.38 -24.33 -4.14
C ALA A 63 14.47 -24.15 -3.06
N ILE A 64 14.34 -23.13 -2.20
CA ILE A 64 15.26 -22.91 -1.06
C ILE A 64 15.21 -24.11 -0.10
N ALA A 65 14.02 -24.58 0.26
CA ALA A 65 13.83 -25.72 1.15
C ALA A 65 14.41 -27.02 0.56
N ALA A 66 14.22 -27.26 -0.74
CA ALA A 66 14.81 -28.40 -1.46
C ALA A 66 16.33 -28.33 -1.47
N GLY A 67 16.90 -27.13 -1.64
CA GLY A 67 18.34 -26.88 -1.72
C GLY A 67 18.96 -27.29 -3.08
N PRO A 68 20.18 -26.78 -3.38
CA PRO A 68 20.80 -26.94 -4.70
C PRO A 68 21.52 -28.28 -4.91
N HIS A 69 21.45 -29.21 -3.97
CA HIS A 69 22.22 -30.43 -3.99
C HIS A 69 21.54 -31.54 -4.82
N GLU A 70 21.78 -31.53 -6.13
CA GLU A 70 21.28 -32.51 -7.06
C GLU A 70 22.24 -33.73 -7.15
N TRP A 71 21.73 -34.83 -7.70
CA TRP A 71 22.57 -35.97 -8.05
C TRP A 71 23.40 -35.65 -9.29
N THR A 72 24.71 -35.87 -9.22
CA THR A 72 25.63 -35.69 -10.33
C THR A 72 26.09 -37.04 -10.82
N ALA A 73 25.79 -37.36 -12.07
CA ALA A 73 26.36 -38.51 -12.77
C ALA A 73 27.61 -38.07 -13.52
N ARG A 74 28.70 -38.76 -13.29
CA ARG A 74 29.99 -38.53 -13.98
C ARG A 74 30.40 -39.77 -14.72
N VAL A 75 30.76 -39.65 -15.99
CA VAL A 75 31.34 -40.71 -16.79
C VAL A 75 32.65 -40.18 -17.37
N GLN A 76 33.71 -40.94 -17.14
CA GLN A 76 35.06 -40.62 -17.61
C GLN A 76 35.61 -41.80 -18.40
N GLY A 77 36.11 -41.57 -19.62
CA GLY A 77 36.85 -42.49 -20.43
C GLY A 77 38.31 -42.08 -20.50
N GLN A 78 39.24 -43.02 -20.36
CA GLN A 78 40.67 -42.77 -20.52
C GLN A 78 41.34 -43.88 -21.28
N ARG A 79 42.46 -43.53 -21.91
CA ARG A 79 43.37 -44.52 -22.56
C ARG A 79 44.66 -44.58 -21.79
N ARG A 80 44.97 -45.71 -21.25
CA ARG A 80 46.26 -46.05 -20.58
C ARG A 80 47.20 -46.69 -21.55
N SER A 81 48.45 -46.23 -21.57
CA SER A 81 49.54 -46.88 -22.31
C SER A 81 50.57 -47.34 -21.32
N TYR A 82 50.94 -48.65 -21.40
CA TYR A 82 51.94 -49.26 -20.56
C TYR A 82 53.29 -49.09 -21.23
N GLN A 83 54.27 -48.45 -20.58
CA GLN A 83 55.59 -48.18 -21.16
C GLN A 83 56.49 -49.39 -21.24
N ASP A 84 56.32 -50.33 -20.34
CA ASP A 84 57.07 -51.58 -20.24
C ASP A 84 56.71 -52.60 -21.34
N SER A 85 55.46 -52.72 -21.68
CA SER A 85 54.91 -53.67 -22.60
C SER A 85 54.45 -53.11 -23.94
N GLY A 86 54.34 -51.78 -24.06
CA GLY A 86 53.70 -51.06 -25.21
C GLY A 86 52.19 -51.28 -25.34
N ALA A 87 51.59 -52.05 -24.42
CA ALA A 87 50.19 -52.38 -24.44
C ALA A 87 49.31 -51.09 -24.19
N ARG A 88 48.08 -51.11 -24.68
CA ARG A 88 47.09 -49.97 -24.50
C ARG A 88 45.80 -50.51 -23.95
N SER A 89 45.27 -49.86 -22.91
CA SER A 89 43.96 -50.13 -22.30
C SER A 89 43.02 -48.98 -22.49
N ASN A 90 41.78 -49.24 -22.89
CA ASN A 90 40.69 -48.29 -22.80
C ASN A 90 39.90 -48.55 -21.52
N GLU A 91 39.87 -47.57 -20.64
CA GLU A 91 39.30 -47.69 -19.30
C GLU A 91 38.13 -46.67 -19.18
N TRP A 92 37.18 -46.98 -18.34
CA TRP A 92 36.11 -46.09 -18.05
C TRP A 92 35.78 -46.15 -16.55
N THR A 93 35.29 -44.99 -16.05
CA THR A 93 34.73 -44.83 -14.71
C THR A 93 33.36 -44.14 -14.80
N ALA A 94 32.38 -44.70 -14.13
CA ALA A 94 31.09 -44.07 -13.94
C ALA A 94 30.87 -43.83 -12.44
N ALA A 95 30.44 -42.67 -12.06
CA ALA A 95 30.16 -42.31 -10.68
C ALA A 95 28.81 -41.60 -10.57
N LEU A 96 28.13 -41.81 -9.45
CA LEU A 96 26.93 -41.08 -9.04
C LEU A 96 27.20 -40.51 -7.65
N GLU A 97 27.14 -39.20 -7.54
CA GLU A 97 27.50 -38.48 -6.32
C GLU A 97 26.50 -37.37 -5.95
N ARG A 98 26.40 -37.07 -4.66
CA ARG A 98 25.56 -36.00 -4.16
C ARG A 98 26.17 -35.35 -2.91
N ALA A 99 26.09 -34.02 -2.80
CA ALA A 99 26.42 -33.32 -1.57
C ALA A 99 25.29 -33.50 -0.54
N ILE A 100 25.66 -33.73 0.71
CA ILE A 100 24.72 -33.91 1.83
C ILE A 100 24.77 -32.72 2.76
N ARG A 101 23.64 -32.02 2.93
CA ARG A 101 23.53 -30.90 3.87
C ARG A 101 23.71 -31.40 5.31
N VAL A 102 24.78 -30.96 5.96
CA VAL A 102 25.10 -31.31 7.36
C VAL A 102 24.87 -30.07 8.29
N ASN A 103 25.06 -30.25 9.59
CA ASN A 103 25.03 -29.19 10.58
C ASN A 103 23.71 -28.38 10.60
N GLY A 104 22.57 -29.07 10.44
CA GLY A 104 21.24 -28.44 10.53
C GLY A 104 20.82 -27.55 9.34
N LYS A 105 21.64 -27.48 8.29
CA LYS A 105 21.40 -26.60 7.12
C LYS A 105 20.06 -26.85 6.46
N ALA A 106 19.61 -28.08 6.34
CA ALA A 106 18.32 -28.41 5.75
C ALA A 106 17.13 -27.85 6.56
N GLY A 107 17.26 -27.73 7.88
CA GLY A 107 16.27 -27.08 8.73
C GLY A 107 16.23 -25.56 8.53
N LEU A 108 17.43 -24.95 8.44
CA LEU A 108 17.55 -23.50 8.18
C LEU A 108 17.06 -23.15 6.77
N ASP A 109 17.34 -23.97 5.77
CA ASP A 109 16.86 -23.78 4.40
C ASP A 109 15.32 -23.84 4.33
N ARG A 110 14.66 -24.73 5.10
CA ARG A 110 13.19 -24.75 5.23
C ARG A 110 12.66 -23.45 5.84
N GLN A 111 13.26 -23.00 6.96
CA GLN A 111 12.87 -21.74 7.58
C GLN A 111 13.06 -20.54 6.64
N LEU A 112 14.13 -20.52 5.85
CA LEU A 112 14.32 -19.49 4.81
C LEU A 112 13.23 -19.56 3.74
N GLY A 113 12.84 -20.75 3.33
CA GLY A 113 11.74 -20.95 2.38
C GLY A 113 10.41 -20.45 2.90
N ASP A 114 10.08 -20.74 4.17
CA ASP A 114 8.87 -20.27 4.82
C ASP A 114 8.84 -18.74 4.93
N LEU A 115 9.96 -18.12 5.30
CA LEU A 115 10.10 -16.65 5.38
C LEU A 115 10.06 -15.98 4.01
N GLU A 116 10.50 -16.64 2.93
CA GLU A 116 10.35 -16.15 1.57
C GLU A 116 8.86 -16.02 1.18
N VAL A 117 8.07 -17.03 1.53
CA VAL A 117 6.62 -17.04 1.30
C VAL A 117 5.93 -15.96 2.15
N GLU A 118 6.28 -15.85 3.43
CA GLU A 118 5.76 -14.83 4.34
C GLU A 118 6.04 -13.41 3.83
N LEU A 119 7.27 -13.16 3.36
CA LEU A 119 7.67 -11.88 2.77
C LEU A 119 6.87 -11.55 1.50
N GLY A 120 6.65 -12.53 0.63
CA GLY A 120 5.81 -12.36 -0.56
C GLY A 120 4.38 -11.95 -0.22
N ARG A 121 3.80 -12.53 0.83
CA ARG A 121 2.45 -12.18 1.32
C ARG A 121 2.42 -10.78 1.94
N ALA A 122 3.39 -10.43 2.77
CA ALA A 122 3.46 -9.10 3.38
C ALA A 122 3.52 -7.99 2.32
N ARG A 123 4.34 -8.17 1.29
CA ARG A 123 4.43 -7.23 0.16
C ARG A 123 3.14 -7.14 -0.68
N LEU A 124 2.40 -8.22 -0.80
CA LEU A 124 1.08 -8.20 -1.43
C LEU A 124 0.08 -7.40 -0.58
N GLY A 125 0.10 -7.55 0.75
CA GLY A 125 -0.69 -6.74 1.68
C GLY A 125 -0.40 -5.25 1.51
N GLU A 126 0.86 -4.87 1.50
CA GLU A 126 1.31 -3.48 1.29
C GLU A 126 0.80 -2.91 -0.06
N ALA A 127 0.88 -3.69 -1.15
CA ALA A 127 0.39 -3.26 -2.46
C ALA A 127 -1.14 -3.06 -2.47
N ARG A 128 -1.90 -3.92 -1.81
CA ARG A 128 -3.36 -3.79 -1.64
C ARG A 128 -3.71 -2.54 -0.83
N HIS A 129 -3.02 -2.32 0.27
CA HIS A 129 -3.22 -1.17 1.14
C HIS A 129 -2.98 0.15 0.39
N GLU A 130 -1.89 0.26 -0.34
CA GLU A 130 -1.59 1.45 -1.15
C GLU A 130 -2.60 1.65 -2.30
N ALA A 131 -3.07 0.57 -2.91
CA ALA A 131 -4.13 0.64 -3.92
C ALA A 131 -5.47 1.10 -3.32
N ALA A 132 -5.81 0.66 -2.09
CA ALA A 132 -7.00 1.11 -1.37
C ALA A 132 -6.94 2.61 -1.07
N ARG A 133 -5.81 3.12 -0.56
CA ARG A 133 -5.57 4.56 -0.34
C ARG A 133 -5.76 5.35 -1.65
N THR A 134 -5.14 4.88 -2.72
CA THR A 134 -5.25 5.55 -4.04
C THR A 134 -6.67 5.52 -4.59
N LEU A 135 -7.41 4.43 -4.42
CA LEU A 135 -8.81 4.31 -4.84
C LEU A 135 -9.69 5.32 -4.08
N ALA A 136 -9.54 5.42 -2.76
CA ALA A 136 -10.31 6.36 -1.93
C ALA A 136 -10.02 7.82 -2.31
N ASP A 137 -8.74 8.15 -2.54
CA ASP A 137 -8.31 9.48 -2.96
C ASP A 137 -8.85 9.84 -4.34
N ALA A 138 -8.73 8.94 -5.32
CA ALA A 138 -9.25 9.16 -6.67
C ALA A 138 -10.77 9.27 -6.69
N TRP A 139 -11.47 8.42 -5.93
CA TRP A 139 -12.93 8.45 -5.80
C TRP A 139 -13.42 9.77 -5.24
N THR A 140 -12.87 10.19 -4.11
CA THR A 140 -13.17 11.47 -3.46
C THR A 140 -12.86 12.65 -4.38
N GLY A 141 -11.73 12.59 -5.08
CA GLY A 141 -11.29 13.60 -6.04
C GLY A 141 -12.29 13.81 -7.19
N VAL A 142 -12.87 12.74 -7.74
CA VAL A 142 -13.93 12.85 -8.77
C VAL A 142 -15.17 13.57 -8.22
N ILE A 143 -15.61 13.20 -7.02
CA ILE A 143 -16.81 13.80 -6.42
C ILE A 143 -16.60 15.32 -6.19
N VAL A 144 -15.42 15.70 -5.65
CA VAL A 144 -15.05 17.11 -5.44
C VAL A 144 -15.04 17.88 -6.78
N ALA A 145 -14.38 17.34 -7.80
CA ALA A 145 -14.29 17.98 -9.11
C ALA A 145 -15.67 18.15 -9.76
N LYS A 146 -16.53 17.14 -9.73
CA LYS A 146 -17.92 17.20 -10.22
C LYS A 146 -18.72 18.28 -9.44
N ARG A 147 -18.57 18.35 -8.13
CA ARG A 147 -19.27 19.34 -7.31
C ARG A 147 -18.83 20.78 -7.61
N GLN A 148 -17.53 21.01 -7.76
CA GLN A 148 -17.00 22.33 -8.16
C GLN A 148 -17.47 22.74 -9.57
N HIS A 149 -17.48 21.78 -10.50
CA HIS A 149 -17.98 22.04 -11.85
C HIS A 149 -19.47 22.41 -11.85
N ALA A 150 -20.30 21.68 -11.11
CA ALA A 150 -21.73 22.00 -10.98
C ALA A 150 -21.93 23.41 -10.40
N LEU A 151 -21.22 23.76 -9.33
CA LEU A 151 -21.27 25.08 -8.70
C LEU A 151 -20.93 26.22 -9.67
N LEU A 152 -19.89 26.07 -10.46
CA LEU A 152 -19.49 27.08 -11.45
C LEU A 152 -20.50 27.18 -12.62
N ARG A 153 -21.10 26.07 -13.04
CA ARG A 153 -22.18 26.10 -14.05
C ARG A 153 -23.41 26.85 -13.56
N ASP A 154 -23.81 26.66 -12.30
CA ASP A 154 -24.89 27.37 -11.68
C ASP A 154 -24.60 28.90 -11.64
N GLN A 155 -23.36 29.27 -11.30
CA GLN A 155 -22.93 30.66 -11.32
C GLN A 155 -22.92 31.24 -12.74
N LEU A 156 -22.50 30.48 -13.74
CA LEU A 156 -22.55 30.92 -15.14
C LEU A 156 -24.02 31.20 -15.57
N ALA A 157 -24.95 30.34 -15.23
CA ALA A 157 -26.37 30.52 -15.54
C ALA A 157 -26.93 31.79 -14.87
N ILE A 158 -26.55 32.05 -13.61
CA ILE A 158 -26.92 33.27 -12.88
C ILE A 158 -26.31 34.52 -13.55
N ALA A 159 -25.05 34.48 -13.97
CA ALA A 159 -24.38 35.58 -14.64
C ALA A 159 -25.04 35.91 -16.01
N MET A 160 -25.40 34.88 -16.77
CA MET A 160 -26.15 35.06 -18.04
C MET A 160 -27.52 35.68 -17.82
N SER A 161 -28.27 35.29 -16.79
CA SER A 161 -29.53 35.89 -16.41
C SER A 161 -29.36 37.37 -16.02
N ASN A 162 -28.27 37.71 -15.33
CA ASN A 162 -27.99 39.11 -15.00
C ASN A 162 -27.69 39.99 -16.21
N LEU A 163 -26.92 39.47 -17.18
CA LEU A 163 -26.65 40.20 -18.41
C LEU A 163 -27.96 40.53 -19.15
N ASP A 164 -28.94 39.62 -19.17
CA ASP A 164 -30.27 39.89 -19.75
C ASP A 164 -30.95 41.04 -19.04
N VAL A 165 -30.90 41.08 -17.70
CA VAL A 165 -31.45 42.19 -16.90
C VAL A 165 -30.73 43.54 -17.22
N VAL A 166 -29.37 43.51 -17.23
CA VAL A 166 -28.57 44.72 -17.53
C VAL A 166 -28.88 45.22 -18.93
N THR A 167 -28.98 44.30 -19.93
CA THR A 167 -29.30 44.64 -21.32
C THR A 167 -30.71 45.32 -21.43
N LYS A 168 -31.72 44.81 -20.71
CA LYS A 168 -33.06 45.40 -20.65
C LYS A 168 -33.03 46.80 -20.02
N ARG A 169 -32.29 46.99 -18.92
CA ARG A 169 -32.12 48.30 -18.28
C ARG A 169 -31.37 49.29 -19.19
N GLN A 170 -30.34 48.83 -19.92
CA GLN A 170 -29.62 49.67 -20.88
C GLN A 170 -30.55 50.17 -21.99
N ARG A 171 -31.42 49.32 -22.53
CA ARG A 171 -32.42 49.73 -23.55
C ARG A 171 -33.44 50.73 -22.99
N ALA A 172 -33.75 50.64 -21.71
CA ALA A 172 -34.63 51.61 -21.03
C ALA A 172 -33.91 52.90 -20.61
N GLY A 173 -32.57 52.98 -20.78
CA GLY A 173 -31.77 54.14 -20.36
C GLY A 173 -31.29 54.09 -18.91
N ASP A 174 -31.58 53.03 -18.16
CA ASP A 174 -31.29 52.87 -16.73
C ASP A 174 -29.94 52.17 -16.43
N ALA A 175 -29.18 51.77 -17.45
CA ALA A 175 -27.84 51.20 -17.33
C ALA A 175 -26.94 51.73 -18.44
N SER A 176 -25.65 51.81 -18.16
CA SER A 176 -24.64 52.27 -19.10
C SER A 176 -24.12 51.12 -20.01
N ALA A 177 -23.47 51.50 -21.13
CA ALA A 177 -22.72 50.56 -21.96
C ALA A 177 -21.56 49.89 -21.16
N LEU A 178 -21.00 50.62 -20.18
CA LEU A 178 -19.98 50.09 -19.26
C LEU A 178 -20.53 48.92 -18.43
N ASP A 179 -21.73 49.02 -17.90
CA ASP A 179 -22.37 47.96 -17.12
C ASP A 179 -22.58 46.69 -17.95
N SER A 180 -23.00 46.86 -19.21
CA SER A 180 -23.10 45.71 -20.14
C SER A 180 -21.78 45.07 -20.41
N ASN A 181 -20.71 45.84 -20.66
CA ASN A 181 -19.35 45.28 -20.87
C ASN A 181 -18.80 44.58 -19.63
N VAL A 182 -19.02 45.10 -18.43
CA VAL A 182 -18.63 44.52 -17.16
C VAL A 182 -19.35 43.19 -16.94
N ALA A 183 -20.66 43.13 -17.19
CA ALA A 183 -21.44 41.89 -17.08
C ALA A 183 -20.98 40.82 -18.11
N GLN A 184 -20.65 41.21 -19.34
CA GLN A 184 -20.11 40.31 -20.34
C GLN A 184 -18.72 39.81 -19.96
N GLY A 185 -17.85 40.66 -19.41
CA GLY A 185 -16.53 40.28 -18.91
C GLY A 185 -16.60 39.29 -17.77
N ASP A 186 -17.56 39.44 -16.85
CA ASP A 186 -17.82 38.50 -15.75
C ASP A 186 -18.22 37.12 -16.28
N ILE A 187 -19.15 37.05 -17.25
CA ILE A 187 -19.52 35.78 -17.93
C ILE A 187 -18.30 35.12 -18.55
N GLY A 188 -17.44 35.87 -19.27
CA GLY A 188 -16.24 35.35 -19.89
C GLY A 188 -15.28 34.77 -18.87
N SER A 189 -15.13 35.40 -17.71
CA SER A 189 -14.31 34.88 -16.61
C SER A 189 -14.86 33.57 -16.05
N ILE A 190 -16.15 33.53 -15.73
CA ILE A 190 -16.81 32.33 -15.17
C ILE A 190 -16.78 31.16 -16.20
N ALA A 191 -17.04 31.46 -17.48
CA ALA A 191 -17.01 30.44 -18.55
C ALA A 191 -15.62 29.80 -18.70
N ARG A 192 -14.55 30.59 -18.57
CA ARG A 192 -13.18 30.07 -18.54
C ARG A 192 -12.97 29.15 -17.33
N ASP A 193 -13.43 29.53 -16.15
CA ASP A 193 -13.30 28.72 -14.93
C ASP A 193 -14.13 27.43 -15.03
N VAL A 194 -15.31 27.45 -15.62
CA VAL A 194 -16.10 26.23 -15.95
C VAL A 194 -15.30 25.30 -16.86
N SER A 195 -14.69 25.84 -17.93
CA SER A 195 -13.89 25.04 -18.87
C SER A 195 -12.66 24.41 -18.20
N GLN A 196 -11.99 25.15 -17.32
CA GLN A 196 -10.86 24.64 -16.57
C GLN A 196 -11.28 23.49 -15.66
N VAL A 197 -12.33 23.66 -14.84
CA VAL A 197 -12.80 22.62 -13.92
C VAL A 197 -13.41 21.41 -14.66
N ALA A 198 -14.03 21.63 -15.82
CA ALA A 198 -14.46 20.52 -16.68
C ALA A 198 -13.26 19.63 -17.10
N THR A 199 -12.11 20.22 -17.37
CA THR A 199 -10.89 19.48 -17.66
C THR A 199 -10.40 18.70 -16.44
N GLU A 200 -10.50 19.27 -15.22
CA GLU A 200 -10.14 18.55 -13.98
C GLU A 200 -11.08 17.37 -13.71
N VAL A 201 -12.37 17.47 -14.02
CA VAL A 201 -13.30 16.34 -13.94
C VAL A 201 -12.84 15.20 -14.87
N VAL A 202 -12.53 15.52 -16.13
CA VAL A 202 -12.07 14.51 -17.11
C VAL A 202 -10.77 13.83 -16.65
N LYS A 203 -9.83 14.59 -16.09
CA LYS A 203 -8.58 14.03 -15.56
C LYS A 203 -8.83 13.11 -14.35
N ALA A 204 -9.65 13.53 -13.40
CA ALA A 204 -9.99 12.74 -12.21
C ALA A 204 -10.69 11.43 -12.61
N GLU A 205 -11.68 11.50 -13.51
CA GLU A 205 -12.35 10.31 -14.04
C GLU A 205 -11.42 9.41 -14.84
N ALA A 206 -10.47 9.98 -15.61
CA ALA A 206 -9.48 9.20 -16.34
C ALA A 206 -8.57 8.41 -15.40
N THR A 207 -8.12 9.03 -14.30
CA THR A 207 -7.31 8.36 -13.28
C THR A 207 -8.04 7.13 -12.71
N LEU A 208 -9.29 7.31 -12.29
CA LEU A 208 -10.11 6.25 -11.73
C LEU A 208 -10.40 5.13 -12.74
N ARG A 209 -10.79 5.51 -13.97
CA ARG A 209 -11.12 4.55 -15.04
C ARG A 209 -9.92 3.75 -15.52
N VAL A 210 -8.76 4.40 -15.69
CA VAL A 210 -7.57 3.74 -16.26
C VAL A 210 -6.93 2.81 -15.24
N ARG A 211 -6.86 3.23 -13.98
CA ARG A 211 -6.20 2.44 -12.93
C ARG A 211 -7.09 1.33 -12.37
N PHE A 212 -8.37 1.64 -12.12
CA PHE A 212 -9.30 0.76 -11.40
C PHE A 212 -10.48 0.25 -12.25
N ALA A 213 -10.61 0.67 -13.50
CA ALA A 213 -11.79 0.43 -14.34
C ALA A 213 -13.12 0.86 -13.66
N ALA A 214 -13.05 1.84 -12.76
CA ALA A 214 -14.14 2.29 -11.91
C ALA A 214 -14.72 3.62 -12.38
N VAL A 215 -15.99 3.84 -12.07
CA VAL A 215 -16.73 5.07 -12.39
C VAL A 215 -17.55 5.49 -11.17
N VAL A 216 -17.45 6.77 -10.78
CA VAL A 216 -18.30 7.34 -9.74
C VAL A 216 -19.69 7.60 -10.33
N PRO A 217 -20.75 6.97 -9.81
CA PRO A 217 -22.11 7.25 -10.24
C PRO A 217 -22.48 8.73 -10.07
N ASP A 218 -23.38 9.22 -10.91
CA ASP A 218 -23.89 10.58 -10.74
C ASP A 218 -24.80 10.69 -9.51
N GLY A 219 -24.79 11.88 -8.89
CA GLY A 219 -25.63 12.15 -7.72
C GLY A 219 -24.96 11.78 -6.37
N ILE A 220 -23.79 11.17 -6.36
CA ILE A 220 -23.05 10.95 -5.11
C ILE A 220 -22.53 12.28 -4.57
N VAL A 221 -22.77 12.52 -3.27
CA VAL A 221 -22.34 13.72 -2.55
C VAL A 221 -21.50 13.30 -1.35
N LEU A 222 -20.45 14.06 -1.07
CA LEU A 222 -19.65 13.86 0.14
C LEU A 222 -20.47 14.16 1.39
N PRO A 223 -20.43 13.30 2.40
CA PRO A 223 -21.02 13.58 3.70
C PRO A 223 -20.25 14.70 4.42
N PRO A 224 -20.82 15.33 5.44
CA PRO A 224 -20.06 16.12 6.39
C PRO A 224 -18.97 15.25 7.03
N PRO A 225 -17.69 15.68 7.02
CA PRO A 225 -16.61 14.93 7.64
C PRO A 225 -16.81 14.82 9.15
N GLN A 226 -16.42 13.68 9.73
CA GLN A 226 -16.63 13.35 11.12
C GLN A 226 -15.37 13.57 11.95
N THR A 227 -15.55 13.78 13.25
CA THR A 227 -14.44 13.75 14.21
C THR A 227 -13.93 12.32 14.34
N PRO A 228 -12.60 12.09 14.34
CA PRO A 228 -12.07 10.75 14.60
C PRO A 228 -12.65 10.14 15.87
N VAL A 229 -13.13 8.90 15.78
CA VAL A 229 -13.87 8.23 16.88
C VAL A 229 -12.97 7.88 18.07
N TRP A 230 -11.66 7.74 17.84
CA TRP A 230 -10.69 7.41 18.88
C TRP A 230 -9.71 8.58 19.11
N PRO A 231 -9.09 8.68 20.28
CA PRO A 231 -7.98 9.60 20.53
C PRO A 231 -6.74 9.18 19.74
N GLU A 232 -5.83 10.13 19.49
CA GLU A 232 -4.60 9.94 18.72
C GLU A 232 -3.81 8.68 19.13
N ALA A 233 -3.62 8.47 20.44
CA ALA A 233 -2.84 7.34 20.94
C ALA A 233 -3.41 5.99 20.51
N GLN A 234 -4.74 5.84 20.49
CA GLN A 234 -5.41 4.60 20.08
C GLN A 234 -5.35 4.41 18.56
N TRP A 235 -5.49 5.48 17.77
CA TRP A 235 -5.28 5.42 16.33
C TRP A 235 -3.86 5.00 15.99
N ARG A 236 -2.86 5.61 16.65
CA ARG A 236 -1.45 5.28 16.45
C ARG A 236 -1.14 3.82 16.79
N GLU A 237 -1.64 3.33 17.91
CA GLU A 237 -1.47 1.93 18.31
C GLU A 237 -2.03 0.99 17.24
N ARG A 238 -3.27 1.24 16.81
CA ARG A 238 -3.93 0.41 15.80
C ARG A 238 -3.21 0.42 14.46
N VAL A 239 -2.78 1.59 13.98
CA VAL A 239 -2.01 1.71 12.73
C VAL A 239 -0.68 0.95 12.82
N LEU A 240 0.04 1.03 13.96
CA LEU A 240 1.30 0.30 14.15
C LEU A 240 1.11 -1.22 14.18
N GLU A 241 0.01 -1.72 14.73
CA GLU A 241 -0.30 -3.15 14.75
C GLU A 241 -0.60 -3.70 13.35
N GLU A 242 -1.28 -2.92 12.51
CA GLU A 242 -1.72 -3.37 11.19
C GLU A 242 -0.75 -3.03 10.04
N ALA A 243 0.24 -2.16 10.27
CA ALA A 243 1.11 -1.65 9.23
C ALA A 243 1.88 -2.74 8.48
N ASP A 244 1.52 -2.99 7.22
CA ASP A 244 2.20 -3.94 6.34
C ASP A 244 3.69 -3.64 6.11
N PRO A 245 4.14 -2.36 6.03
CA PRO A 245 5.57 -2.05 5.97
C PRO A 245 6.36 -2.54 7.19
N ILE A 246 5.76 -2.54 8.39
CA ILE A 246 6.39 -3.10 9.60
C ILE A 246 6.46 -4.62 9.50
N LYS A 247 5.39 -5.29 9.06
CA LYS A 247 5.35 -6.75 8.84
C LYS A 247 6.40 -7.19 7.82
N THR A 248 6.56 -6.42 6.74
CA THR A 248 7.59 -6.64 5.71
C THR A 248 9.00 -6.50 6.30
N ALA A 249 9.31 -5.39 6.98
CA ALA A 249 10.62 -5.14 7.56
C ALA A 249 10.98 -6.16 8.67
N GLU A 250 10.02 -6.59 9.47
CA GLU A 250 10.19 -7.62 10.49
C GLU A 250 10.51 -8.98 9.87
N THR A 251 9.81 -9.34 8.80
CA THR A 251 10.07 -10.60 8.09
C THR A 251 11.43 -10.58 7.41
N GLU A 252 11.86 -9.44 6.85
CA GLU A 252 13.20 -9.26 6.29
C GLU A 252 14.30 -9.41 7.37
N TRP A 253 14.10 -8.80 8.53
CA TRP A 253 15.01 -8.96 9.67
C TRP A 253 15.09 -10.41 10.15
N ARG A 254 13.97 -11.10 10.32
CA ARG A 254 13.90 -12.52 10.70
C ARG A 254 14.62 -13.40 9.67
N ARG A 255 14.40 -13.16 8.38
CA ARG A 255 15.06 -13.84 7.28
C ARG A 255 16.57 -13.65 7.30
N ALA A 256 17.05 -12.43 7.57
CA ALA A 256 18.47 -12.16 7.73
C ALA A 256 19.07 -12.92 8.92
N GLY A 257 18.36 -13.02 10.04
CA GLY A 257 18.76 -13.79 11.21
C GLY A 257 18.97 -15.27 10.87
N VAL A 258 18.02 -15.88 10.13
CA VAL A 258 18.15 -17.27 9.67
C VAL A 258 19.26 -17.40 8.62
N THR A 259 19.44 -16.42 7.73
CA THR A 259 20.55 -16.36 6.76
C THR A 259 21.91 -16.32 7.48
N ALA A 260 22.03 -15.54 8.54
CA ALA A 260 23.24 -15.50 9.37
C ALA A 260 23.50 -16.86 10.08
N ALA A 261 22.45 -17.50 10.58
CA ALA A 261 22.56 -18.85 11.16
C ALA A 261 23.00 -19.87 10.10
N ARG A 262 22.44 -19.76 8.87
CA ARG A 262 22.81 -20.61 7.74
C ARG A 262 24.29 -20.41 7.33
N ALA A 263 24.75 -19.15 7.27
CA ALA A 263 26.14 -18.82 6.98
C ALA A 263 27.11 -19.31 8.08
N ARG A 264 26.69 -19.30 9.35
CA ARG A 264 27.47 -19.93 10.43
C ARG A 264 27.55 -21.43 10.28
N ALA A 265 26.46 -22.10 9.92
CA ALA A 265 26.41 -23.53 9.66
C ALA A 265 27.31 -23.91 8.46
N ASP A 266 27.46 -23.03 7.47
CA ASP A 266 28.32 -23.22 6.29
C ASP A 266 29.82 -23.20 6.58
N ARG A 267 30.25 -22.80 7.79
CA ARG A 267 31.63 -22.95 8.21
C ARG A 267 32.07 -24.44 8.20
N ILE A 268 31.13 -25.35 8.41
CA ILE A 268 31.30 -26.77 8.20
C ILE A 268 30.80 -27.07 6.78
N ALA A 269 31.71 -27.51 5.90
CA ALA A 269 31.36 -27.81 4.53
C ALA A 269 30.47 -29.05 4.40
N ASP A 270 29.64 -29.09 3.37
CA ASP A 270 28.83 -30.27 3.03
C ASP A 270 29.71 -31.30 2.39
N PRO A 271 29.75 -32.55 2.92
CA PRO A 271 30.46 -33.66 2.26
C PRO A 271 29.67 -34.08 1.02
N THR A 272 30.40 -34.44 -0.03
CA THR A 272 29.85 -35.12 -1.19
C THR A 272 30.10 -36.65 -1.01
N VAL A 273 29.02 -37.39 -1.06
CA VAL A 273 29.08 -38.86 -1.03
C VAL A 273 28.72 -39.42 -2.40
N GLY A 274 29.36 -40.49 -2.80
CA GLY A 274 29.11 -41.09 -4.09
C GLY A 274 29.45 -42.60 -4.13
N VAL A 275 28.98 -43.24 -5.18
CA VAL A 275 29.33 -44.58 -5.58
C VAL A 275 29.98 -44.54 -6.95
N PHE A 276 30.96 -45.35 -7.20
CA PHE A 276 31.57 -45.44 -8.51
C PHE A 276 31.84 -46.88 -8.93
N ALA A 277 31.87 -47.10 -10.24
CA ALA A 277 32.26 -48.32 -10.87
C ALA A 277 33.29 -48.01 -11.97
N ALA A 278 34.34 -48.80 -12.08
CA ALA A 278 35.35 -48.66 -13.12
C ALA A 278 35.70 -50.01 -13.74
N ASN A 279 36.17 -49.95 -14.98
CA ASN A 279 36.75 -51.09 -15.69
C ASN A 279 38.17 -50.70 -16.13
N GLU A 280 39.14 -51.42 -15.61
CA GLU A 280 40.56 -51.08 -15.75
C GLU A 280 41.36 -52.35 -16.35
N ALA A 281 42.63 -52.15 -16.56
CA ALA A 281 43.59 -53.22 -16.95
C ALA A 281 43.07 -54.04 -18.11
N MET A 282 42.80 -53.47 -19.27
CA MET A 282 42.27 -54.15 -20.47
C MET A 282 40.98 -54.95 -20.23
N ARG A 283 40.12 -54.48 -19.32
CA ARG A 283 38.85 -55.07 -18.85
C ARG A 283 39.03 -56.32 -17.95
N ASN A 284 40.22 -56.54 -17.46
CA ASN A 284 40.47 -57.68 -16.56
C ASN A 284 40.11 -57.35 -15.10
N GLU A 285 40.01 -56.06 -14.76
CA GLU A 285 39.70 -55.61 -13.41
C GLU A 285 38.38 -54.79 -13.40
N ARG A 286 37.52 -55.13 -12.46
CA ARG A 286 36.28 -54.37 -12.15
C ARG A 286 36.41 -53.80 -10.75
N VAL A 287 36.30 -52.50 -10.66
CA VAL A 287 36.36 -51.77 -9.39
C VAL A 287 35.00 -51.20 -9.08
N VAL A 288 34.50 -51.39 -7.86
CA VAL A 288 33.29 -50.75 -7.32
C VAL A 288 33.68 -50.17 -5.96
N GLY A 289 33.35 -48.94 -5.74
CA GLY A 289 33.73 -48.28 -4.50
C GLY A 289 32.79 -47.14 -4.08
N LEU A 290 33.07 -46.64 -2.89
CA LEU A 290 32.41 -45.42 -2.33
C LEU A 290 33.43 -44.29 -2.39
N SER A 291 32.91 -43.07 -2.64
CA SER A 291 33.70 -41.85 -2.58
C SER A 291 33.10 -40.87 -1.56
N ILE A 292 33.95 -40.24 -0.78
CA ILE A 292 33.60 -39.16 0.10
C ILE A 292 34.58 -38.00 -0.15
N SER A 293 34.03 -36.82 -0.50
CA SER A 293 34.84 -35.62 -0.67
C SER A 293 34.37 -34.57 0.35
N ILE A 294 35.30 -34.05 1.15
CA ILE A 294 35.00 -33.07 2.21
C ILE A 294 35.85 -31.83 1.93
N PRO A 295 35.22 -30.70 1.52
CA PRO A 295 35.92 -29.45 1.39
C PRO A 295 36.34 -28.91 2.78
N PHE A 296 37.56 -28.45 2.94
CA PHE A 296 37.98 -27.80 4.18
C PHE A 296 37.57 -26.34 4.19
N GLY A 297 36.99 -25.91 5.31
CA GLY A 297 36.60 -24.52 5.53
C GLY A 297 37.81 -23.59 5.66
N GLY A 298 37.62 -22.31 5.34
CA GLY A 298 38.67 -21.30 5.42
C GLY A 298 38.14 -19.91 5.80
N SER A 299 39.00 -18.91 5.69
CA SER A 299 38.68 -17.49 6.01
C SER A 299 37.48 -16.98 5.26
N TYR A 300 37.24 -17.40 4.01
CA TYR A 300 36.06 -17.02 3.23
C TYR A 300 34.75 -17.34 3.96
N ARG A 301 34.55 -18.55 4.45
CA ARG A 301 33.32 -18.96 5.14
C ARG A 301 33.14 -18.22 6.46
N SER A 302 34.25 -17.97 7.17
CA SER A 302 34.22 -17.20 8.40
C SER A 302 33.84 -15.74 8.15
N ALA A 303 34.41 -15.12 7.10
CA ALA A 303 34.08 -13.75 6.72
C ALA A 303 32.59 -13.61 6.28
N ARG A 304 32.08 -14.57 5.50
CA ARG A 304 30.65 -14.61 5.09
C ARG A 304 29.72 -14.71 6.30
N ALA A 305 30.07 -15.52 7.31
CA ALA A 305 29.26 -15.62 8.53
C ALA A 305 29.26 -14.32 9.35
N LEU A 306 30.40 -13.61 9.41
CA LEU A 306 30.47 -12.29 10.06
C LEU A 306 29.70 -11.22 9.27
N GLN A 307 29.83 -11.23 7.94
CA GLN A 307 29.07 -10.34 7.06
C GLN A 307 27.56 -10.52 7.28
N ALA A 308 27.03 -11.74 7.20
CA ALA A 308 25.61 -12.02 7.38
C ALA A 308 25.10 -11.60 8.79
N GLY A 309 25.97 -11.71 9.83
CA GLY A 309 25.64 -11.20 11.15
C GLY A 309 25.46 -9.67 11.14
N LYS A 310 26.35 -8.94 10.45
CA LYS A 310 26.23 -7.48 10.34
C LYS A 310 25.07 -7.02 9.46
N GLU A 311 24.72 -7.80 8.43
CA GLU A 311 23.51 -7.55 7.63
C GLU A 311 22.24 -7.70 8.49
N THR A 312 22.22 -8.64 9.45
CA THR A 312 21.12 -8.80 10.42
C THR A 312 21.01 -7.57 11.34
N ASP A 313 22.14 -7.07 11.87
CA ASP A 313 22.17 -5.86 12.71
C ASP A 313 21.67 -4.63 11.92
N ALA A 314 22.04 -4.51 10.64
CA ALA A 314 21.61 -3.43 9.77
C ALA A 314 20.08 -3.48 9.49
N LEU A 315 19.53 -4.67 9.26
CA LEU A 315 18.08 -4.84 9.03
C LEU A 315 17.27 -4.64 10.32
N GLN A 316 17.82 -4.92 11.50
CA GLN A 316 17.19 -4.54 12.75
C GLN A 316 17.07 -3.02 12.88
N ALA A 317 18.14 -2.28 12.56
CA ALA A 317 18.11 -0.82 12.56
C ALA A 317 17.12 -0.27 11.52
N ALA A 318 17.00 -0.91 10.35
CA ALA A 318 16.02 -0.56 9.33
C ALA A 318 14.57 -0.80 9.82
N LEU A 319 14.30 -1.90 10.52
CA LEU A 319 13.00 -2.16 11.16
C LEU A 319 12.65 -1.07 12.19
N ASP A 320 13.62 -0.70 13.04
CA ASP A 320 13.42 0.38 14.02
C ASP A 320 13.16 1.74 13.33
N GLN A 321 13.78 1.99 12.18
CA GLN A 321 13.51 3.16 11.36
C GLN A 321 12.10 3.11 10.78
N THR A 322 11.70 2.02 10.17
CA THR A 322 10.34 1.83 9.60
C THR A 322 9.27 2.06 10.66
N ARG A 323 9.44 1.51 11.87
CA ARG A 323 8.50 1.73 12.97
C ARG A 323 8.34 3.21 13.31
N ARG A 324 9.44 3.96 13.38
CA ARG A 324 9.41 5.42 13.64
C ARG A 324 8.77 6.20 12.49
N GLU A 325 9.00 5.80 11.26
CA GLU A 325 8.39 6.42 10.07
C GLU A 325 6.87 6.22 10.08
N ILE A 326 6.39 5.01 10.35
CA ILE A 326 4.96 4.72 10.46
C ILE A 326 4.34 5.43 11.68
N GLU A 327 5.03 5.49 12.81
CA GLU A 327 4.57 6.25 13.99
C GLU A 327 4.41 7.74 13.67
N LEU A 328 5.38 8.33 12.95
CA LEU A 328 5.32 9.71 12.49
C LEU A 328 4.17 9.92 11.50
N GLU A 329 4.03 9.02 10.51
CA GLU A 329 2.94 9.08 9.53
C GLU A 329 1.56 9.02 10.21
N ALA A 330 1.37 8.11 11.16
CA ALA A 330 0.12 7.99 11.93
C ALA A 330 -0.22 9.28 12.69
N ALA A 331 0.79 9.88 13.36
CA ALA A 331 0.60 11.15 14.06
C ALA A 331 0.26 12.31 13.09
N GLN A 332 0.93 12.37 11.95
CA GLN A 332 0.67 13.39 10.92
C GLN A 332 -0.72 13.20 10.29
N THR A 333 -1.10 11.97 9.98
CA THR A 333 -2.42 11.65 9.42
C THR A 333 -3.54 12.04 10.40
N TYR A 334 -3.36 11.78 11.69
CA TYR A 334 -4.31 12.21 12.71
C TYR A 334 -4.40 13.74 12.83
N ALA A 335 -3.26 14.42 12.83
CA ALA A 335 -3.21 15.87 12.87
C ALA A 335 -3.88 16.51 11.63
N GLU A 336 -3.66 15.95 10.44
CA GLU A 336 -4.31 16.39 9.22
C GLU A 336 -5.81 16.09 9.23
N ALA A 337 -6.26 14.94 9.72
CA ALA A 337 -7.68 14.63 9.83
C ALA A 337 -8.41 15.62 10.75
N THR A 338 -7.83 15.94 11.92
CA THR A 338 -8.41 16.91 12.85
C THR A 338 -8.32 18.34 12.35
N GLY A 339 -7.17 18.73 11.79
CA GLY A 339 -6.93 20.08 11.26
C GLY A 339 -7.77 20.39 10.02
N SER A 340 -7.92 19.43 9.10
CA SER A 340 -8.76 19.59 7.91
C SER A 340 -10.24 19.68 8.24
N LEU A 341 -10.71 18.93 9.25
CA LEU A 341 -12.08 19.06 9.76
C LEU A 341 -12.35 20.48 10.26
N GLU A 342 -11.44 21.09 11.01
CA GLU A 342 -11.58 22.45 11.50
C GLU A 342 -11.53 23.47 10.34
N ARG A 343 -10.60 23.29 9.39
CA ARG A 343 -10.54 24.11 8.17
C ARG A 343 -11.85 24.03 7.38
N TRP A 344 -12.46 22.87 7.25
CA TRP A 344 -13.76 22.72 6.60
C TRP A 344 -14.88 23.44 7.36
N ARG A 345 -14.94 23.37 8.69
CA ARG A 345 -15.93 24.10 9.50
C ARG A 345 -15.85 25.61 9.25
N ILE A 346 -14.64 26.16 9.29
CA ILE A 346 -14.39 27.59 9.02
C ILE A 346 -14.78 27.95 7.58
N ALA A 347 -14.33 27.18 6.58
CA ALA A 347 -14.65 27.43 5.18
C ALA A 347 -16.15 27.32 4.90
N SER A 348 -16.84 26.37 5.51
CA SER A 348 -18.27 26.15 5.38
C SER A 348 -19.09 27.34 5.95
N GLU A 349 -18.69 27.83 7.12
CA GLU A 349 -19.34 29.03 7.72
C GLU A 349 -19.05 30.28 6.90
N THR A 350 -17.81 30.43 6.41
CA THR A 350 -17.46 31.56 5.51
C THR A 350 -18.30 31.55 4.23
N ALA A 351 -18.47 30.35 3.63
CA ALA A 351 -19.30 30.19 2.44
C ALA A 351 -20.78 30.55 2.71
N ARG A 352 -21.31 30.13 3.85
CA ARG A 352 -22.67 30.47 4.27
C ARG A 352 -22.87 31.99 4.40
N LEU A 353 -21.95 32.66 5.10
CA LEU A 353 -22.03 34.13 5.30
C LEU A 353 -21.83 34.88 3.99
N SER A 354 -20.90 34.45 3.13
CA SER A 354 -20.67 35.08 1.82
C SER A 354 -21.87 34.91 0.89
N ALA A 355 -22.53 33.76 0.90
CA ALA A 355 -23.75 33.49 0.15
C ALA A 355 -24.91 34.43 0.63
N GLU A 356 -25.05 34.57 1.94
CA GLU A 356 -26.06 35.52 2.51
C GLU A 356 -25.75 36.96 2.11
N SER A 357 -24.50 37.40 2.18
CA SER A 357 -24.07 38.73 1.73
C SER A 357 -24.37 38.96 0.25
N ALA A 358 -24.09 38.00 -0.62
CA ALA A 358 -24.41 38.09 -2.04
C ALA A 358 -25.93 38.16 -2.29
N ARG A 359 -26.73 37.41 -1.51
CA ARG A 359 -28.18 37.47 -1.57
C ARG A 359 -28.73 38.85 -1.16
N LEU A 360 -28.18 39.44 -0.09
CA LEU A 360 -28.56 40.77 0.36
C LEU A 360 -28.15 41.84 -0.67
N MET A 361 -26.94 41.75 -1.24
CA MET A 361 -26.46 42.64 -2.28
C MET A 361 -27.31 42.56 -3.55
N GLN A 362 -27.74 41.32 -3.94
CA GLN A 362 -28.70 41.14 -5.04
C GLN A 362 -30.00 41.87 -4.82
N ARG A 363 -30.54 41.84 -3.59
CA ARG A 363 -31.75 42.57 -3.23
C ARG A 363 -31.51 44.07 -3.29
N ALA A 364 -30.41 44.59 -2.74
CA ALA A 364 -30.05 46.01 -2.77
C ALA A 364 -29.89 46.51 -4.21
N TYR A 365 -29.23 45.77 -5.09
CA TYR A 365 -29.12 46.09 -6.50
C TYR A 365 -30.49 46.13 -7.20
N GLY A 366 -31.37 45.16 -6.92
CA GLY A 366 -32.74 45.15 -7.45
C GLY A 366 -33.61 46.37 -7.01
N LEU A 367 -33.32 46.94 -5.85
CA LEU A 367 -33.97 48.13 -5.31
C LEU A 367 -33.28 49.43 -5.72
N GLY A 368 -32.18 49.39 -6.49
CA GLY A 368 -31.40 50.56 -6.88
C GLY A 368 -30.50 51.13 -5.77
N ALA A 369 -30.34 50.43 -4.65
CA ALA A 369 -29.53 50.84 -3.49
C ALA A 369 -28.08 50.40 -3.57
N ALA A 370 -27.69 49.59 -4.58
CA ALA A 370 -26.32 49.16 -4.86
C ALA A 370 -26.04 49.18 -6.37
N ASP A 371 -24.78 49.32 -6.73
CA ASP A 371 -24.33 49.25 -8.13
C ASP A 371 -24.05 47.83 -8.58
N LEU A 372 -23.87 47.66 -9.91
CA LEU A 372 -23.57 46.35 -10.52
C LEU A 372 -22.23 45.81 -10.04
N GLN A 373 -21.20 46.65 -9.88
CA GLN A 373 -19.86 46.19 -9.49
C GLN A 373 -19.85 45.59 -8.08
N ALA A 374 -20.54 46.23 -7.12
CA ALA A 374 -20.71 45.70 -5.76
C ALA A 374 -21.44 44.35 -5.77
N LEU A 375 -22.48 44.20 -6.61
CA LEU A 375 -23.16 42.90 -6.78
C LEU A 375 -22.23 41.81 -7.32
N LEU A 376 -21.52 42.11 -8.42
CA LEU A 376 -20.62 41.12 -9.03
C LEU A 376 -19.47 40.73 -8.10
N LEU A 377 -18.92 41.69 -7.33
CA LEU A 377 -17.91 41.43 -6.31
C LEU A 377 -18.44 40.51 -5.22
N ALA A 378 -19.60 40.77 -4.66
CA ALA A 378 -20.20 39.95 -3.61
C ALA A 378 -20.49 38.53 -4.11
N ARG A 379 -20.94 38.38 -5.35
CA ARG A 379 -21.14 37.05 -5.98
C ARG A 379 -19.85 36.28 -6.21
N ARG A 380 -18.81 36.96 -6.69
CA ARG A 380 -17.49 36.34 -6.83
C ARG A 380 -16.98 35.85 -5.50
N GLN A 381 -17.02 36.65 -4.46
CA GLN A 381 -16.64 36.26 -3.10
C GLN A 381 -17.44 35.06 -2.59
N ALA A 382 -18.75 35.01 -2.83
CA ALA A 382 -19.60 33.88 -2.45
C ALA A 382 -19.22 32.59 -3.23
N THR A 383 -18.93 32.70 -4.53
CA THR A 383 -18.49 31.57 -5.36
C THR A 383 -17.14 31.04 -4.92
N ASP A 384 -16.18 31.91 -4.66
CA ASP A 384 -14.85 31.54 -4.20
C ASP A 384 -14.90 30.87 -2.82
N ALA A 385 -15.69 31.41 -1.90
CA ALA A 385 -15.92 30.83 -0.58
C ALA A 385 -16.60 29.43 -0.68
N ALA A 386 -17.59 29.28 -1.55
CA ALA A 386 -18.28 28.02 -1.77
C ALA A 386 -17.30 26.96 -2.38
N ARG A 387 -16.46 27.37 -3.34
CA ARG A 387 -15.41 26.49 -3.90
C ARG A 387 -14.41 26.06 -2.84
N ALA A 388 -13.95 26.99 -2.00
CA ALA A 388 -13.05 26.72 -0.88
C ALA A 388 -13.68 25.74 0.13
N ALA A 389 -14.97 25.88 0.43
CA ALA A 389 -15.68 24.95 1.32
C ALA A 389 -15.79 23.54 0.73
N VAL A 390 -16.07 23.40 -0.58
CA VAL A 390 -16.09 22.10 -1.27
C VAL A 390 -14.71 21.46 -1.26
N GLN A 391 -13.65 22.22 -1.50
CA GLN A 391 -12.28 21.74 -1.45
C GLN A 391 -11.91 21.25 -0.05
N ALA A 392 -12.19 22.07 0.97
CA ALA A 392 -11.91 21.74 2.37
C ALA A 392 -12.70 20.49 2.83
N GLN A 393 -13.95 20.32 2.36
CA GLN A 393 -14.74 19.11 2.61
C GLN A 393 -14.06 17.89 2.03
N GLY A 394 -13.61 17.96 0.77
CA GLY A 394 -12.91 16.87 0.11
C GLY A 394 -11.61 16.48 0.82
N GLU A 395 -10.85 17.47 1.29
CA GLU A 395 -9.63 17.22 2.07
C GLU A 395 -9.92 16.55 3.41
N ALA A 396 -10.92 17.03 4.15
CA ALA A 396 -11.29 16.47 5.44
C ALA A 396 -11.80 15.02 5.31
N VAL A 397 -12.67 14.75 4.32
CA VAL A 397 -13.14 13.39 4.03
C VAL A 397 -11.97 12.47 3.60
N ARG A 398 -11.04 12.97 2.80
CA ARG A 398 -9.87 12.18 2.37
C ARG A 398 -9.01 11.75 3.55
N TRP A 399 -8.68 12.65 4.47
CA TRP A 399 -7.90 12.32 5.66
C TRP A 399 -8.65 11.41 6.63
N GLU A 400 -9.97 11.58 6.75
CA GLU A 400 -10.82 10.64 7.50
C GLU A 400 -10.76 9.23 6.90
N MET A 401 -10.92 9.10 5.58
CA MET A 401 -10.83 7.79 4.90
C MET A 401 -9.44 7.18 5.03
N ARG A 402 -8.39 7.99 4.97
CA ARG A 402 -7.02 7.52 5.17
C ARG A 402 -6.82 6.91 6.56
N LEU A 403 -7.32 7.58 7.62
CA LEU A 403 -7.30 6.98 8.98
C LEU A 403 -8.00 5.62 9.01
N LEU A 404 -9.18 5.52 8.41
CA LEU A 404 -9.96 4.29 8.41
C LEU A 404 -9.28 3.15 7.65
N ILE A 405 -8.64 3.46 6.51
CA ILE A 405 -7.90 2.48 5.71
C ILE A 405 -6.63 2.06 6.45
N ASP A 406 -5.87 2.99 7.02
CA ASP A 406 -4.61 2.72 7.73
C ASP A 406 -4.81 1.87 9.00
N ALA A 407 -5.98 1.98 9.61
CA ALA A 407 -6.38 1.14 10.74
C ALA A 407 -7.13 -0.15 10.33
N HIS A 408 -7.24 -0.46 9.04
CA HIS A 408 -7.96 -1.61 8.49
C HIS A 408 -9.45 -1.69 8.93
N LEU A 409 -10.11 -0.52 9.08
CA LEU A 409 -11.51 -0.45 9.48
C LEU A 409 -12.49 -0.43 8.31
N ILE A 410 -12.05 -0.05 7.12
CA ILE A 410 -12.84 -0.13 5.89
C ILE A 410 -12.03 -0.84 4.80
N TRP A 411 -12.71 -1.55 3.92
CA TRP A 411 -12.10 -2.33 2.84
C TRP A 411 -10.98 -3.23 3.35
N ASP A 412 -11.17 -3.79 4.54
CA ASP A 412 -10.23 -4.77 5.07
C ASP A 412 -10.09 -5.90 4.06
N LEU A 413 -8.96 -5.91 3.40
CA LEU A 413 -8.57 -6.93 2.44
C LEU A 413 -7.84 -8.03 3.20
N ALA A 414 -8.47 -8.49 4.31
CA ALA A 414 -7.94 -9.53 5.16
C ALA A 414 -7.34 -10.65 4.32
N GLN A 415 -6.14 -11.00 4.68
CA GLN A 415 -5.37 -12.02 4.00
C GLN A 415 -6.05 -13.37 4.24
N ASP A 416 -6.62 -13.95 3.19
CA ASP A 416 -6.97 -15.36 3.14
C ASP A 416 -5.70 -16.25 3.06
#